data_2cb62000ab442290211b972bc7cdb65e
#
_entry.id   2cb62000ab442290211b972bc7cdb65e
#
_cell.length_a   1.000
_cell.length_b   1.000
_cell.length_c   1.000
_cell.angle_alpha   90.00
_cell.angle_beta   90.00
_cell.angle_gamma   90.00
#
_symmetry.space_group_name_H-M   'P 1'
#
loop_
_entity.id
_entity.type
_entity.pdbx_description
1 polymer ?
#
loop_
_entity_poly.entity_id
_entity_poly.type
_entity_poly.pdbx_seq_one_letter_code
_entity_poly.pdbx_strand_id
1 'polypeptide(L)'
;MNYTLFLTLLLVYVGVLVLVGRFTAGSGSNQTFFTANRKANWLLVSFGMIGASLSGVTFISVPGWTANSGWTYMLMVLGYLIGYAIIAFVLLPVYYRYKVISIYSYLGHKLGKESYQTGSAFFLLSRIIGASARLYIVTMIVQITICDAFNIPFLVTAVIVLVLIAVYSASGGIATIVITDTLQTTLMLAATGMALYFVGREVLSEDQSLWSYISSSDQFYFVEEGTARAWWKQVLGGASIAVAMTGLDQDMMQKNLTVRTLRGAQKNMILLGITLIFVNALFLSLGVVLSDYAAMAAVAETGDKMFAAVATSSAMPPVLGAVFFLGLLAAAFSSADSALASLTTAFCVDFLGLEGEGSTTTRNQVYVAFMVVILAVMFGIYQLQEETIISTLFTAAGYTYGPLLGLFALALTANRTISNWGVLAIAIASPLLSYGLSLWAPKLGYTIGFELLLYNGAITYVGAWLISQAPSRS
;
A
#
# COMPACT_ATOMS: atom_id res chain seq x y z
N MET A 1 18.44 4.89 -24.36
CA MET A 1 17.33 5.57 -23.63
C MET A 1 17.50 7.07 -23.67
N ASN A 2 16.43 7.85 -23.86
CA ASN A 2 16.50 9.31 -23.90
C ASN A 2 16.29 9.88 -22.47
N TYR A 3 17.37 9.90 -21.65
CA TYR A 3 17.34 10.40 -20.26
C TYR A 3 16.86 11.86 -20.15
N THR A 4 17.07 12.67 -21.18
CA THR A 4 16.56 14.06 -21.22
C THR A 4 15.03 14.08 -21.24
N LEU A 5 14.39 13.16 -22.00
CA LEU A 5 12.94 13.01 -21.99
C LEU A 5 12.42 12.64 -20.61
N PHE A 6 13.01 11.61 -19.98
CA PHE A 6 12.58 11.15 -18.65
C PHE A 6 12.78 12.23 -17.56
N LEU A 7 13.88 12.95 -17.60
CA LEU A 7 14.11 14.09 -16.71
C LEU A 7 13.06 15.20 -16.91
N THR A 8 12.75 15.53 -18.16
CA THR A 8 11.72 16.53 -18.47
C THR A 8 10.35 16.08 -17.95
N LEU A 9 9.98 14.81 -18.17
CA LEU A 9 8.73 14.22 -17.67
C LEU A 9 8.64 14.27 -16.14
N LEU A 10 9.73 13.93 -15.44
CA LEU A 10 9.82 14.01 -13.97
C LEU A 10 9.60 15.45 -13.48
N LEU A 11 10.29 16.42 -14.08
CA LEU A 11 10.18 17.83 -13.68
C LEU A 11 8.79 18.41 -13.96
N VAL A 12 8.18 18.09 -15.11
CA VAL A 12 6.80 18.50 -15.43
C VAL A 12 5.82 17.87 -14.46
N TYR A 13 5.94 16.57 -14.20
CA TYR A 13 5.08 15.86 -13.26
C TYR A 13 5.13 16.45 -11.86
N VAL A 14 6.35 16.63 -11.31
CA VAL A 14 6.54 17.25 -9.99
C VAL A 14 6.04 18.69 -9.99
N GLY A 15 6.27 19.45 -11.05
CA GLY A 15 5.75 20.82 -11.21
C GLY A 15 4.23 20.88 -11.07
N VAL A 16 3.51 19.96 -11.69
CA VAL A 16 2.04 19.83 -11.57
C VAL A 16 1.65 19.50 -10.13
N LEU A 17 2.32 18.55 -9.46
CA LEU A 17 2.04 18.19 -8.07
C LEU A 17 2.27 19.37 -7.11
N VAL A 18 3.35 20.15 -7.32
CA VAL A 18 3.64 21.36 -6.53
C VAL A 18 2.57 22.42 -6.72
N LEU A 19 2.10 22.63 -7.95
CA LEU A 19 0.98 23.55 -8.22
C LEU A 19 -0.28 23.10 -7.48
N VAL A 20 -0.66 21.82 -7.60
CA VAL A 20 -1.79 21.25 -6.85
C VAL A 20 -1.60 21.45 -5.36
N GLY A 21 -0.40 21.13 -4.83
CA GLY A 21 -0.07 21.29 -3.41
C GLY A 21 -0.27 22.72 -2.91
N ARG A 22 0.17 23.73 -3.67
CA ARG A 22 -0.01 25.15 -3.33
C ARG A 22 -1.47 25.58 -3.27
N PHE A 23 -2.31 25.07 -4.18
CA PHE A 23 -3.75 25.41 -4.19
C PHE A 23 -4.54 24.68 -3.10
N THR A 24 -4.07 23.53 -2.65
CA THR A 24 -4.80 22.65 -1.72
C THR A 24 -4.33 22.76 -0.27
N ALA A 25 -3.12 23.22 -0.02
CA ALA A 25 -2.54 23.34 1.32
C ALA A 25 -3.33 24.28 2.26
N GLY A 26 -4.08 25.23 1.71
CA GLY A 26 -4.90 26.17 2.49
C GLY A 26 -4.07 26.92 3.53
N SER A 27 -4.51 26.88 4.80
CA SER A 27 -3.79 27.52 5.92
C SER A 27 -2.57 26.73 6.42
N GLY A 28 -2.35 25.51 5.92
CA GLY A 28 -1.30 24.60 6.41
C GLY A 28 -1.46 24.17 7.88
N SER A 29 -2.67 24.35 8.45
CA SER A 29 -2.95 24.00 9.84
C SER A 29 -2.88 22.49 10.08
N ASN A 30 -2.69 22.08 11.34
CA ASN A 30 -2.70 20.67 11.72
C ASN A 30 -4.04 20.00 11.39
N GLN A 31 -5.16 20.70 11.51
CA GLN A 31 -6.47 20.18 11.16
C GLN A 31 -6.60 19.90 9.65
N THR A 32 -6.07 20.77 8.81
CA THR A 32 -5.99 20.56 7.36
C THR A 32 -5.09 19.35 7.05
N PHE A 33 -3.92 19.32 7.70
CA PHE A 33 -2.93 18.26 7.50
C PHE A 33 -3.44 16.87 7.92
N PHE A 34 -4.08 16.76 9.10
CA PHE A 34 -4.48 15.46 9.65
C PHE A 34 -5.80 14.95 9.10
N THR A 35 -6.78 15.82 8.82
CA THR A 35 -8.17 15.42 8.52
C THR A 35 -8.80 16.06 7.31
N ALA A 36 -8.07 16.92 6.56
CA ALA A 36 -8.63 17.74 5.47
C ALA A 36 -9.94 18.46 5.89
N ASN A 37 -10.03 18.88 7.15
CA ASN A 37 -11.21 19.49 7.76
C ASN A 37 -12.50 18.63 7.64
N ARG A 38 -12.40 17.35 7.32
CA ARG A 38 -13.51 16.40 7.06
C ARG A 38 -14.48 16.90 5.99
N LYS A 39 -13.98 17.49 4.92
CA LYS A 39 -14.78 18.08 3.83
C LYS A 39 -14.55 17.41 2.46
N ALA A 40 -13.77 16.34 2.39
CA ALA A 40 -13.47 15.68 1.13
C ALA A 40 -14.74 15.02 0.53
N ASN A 41 -14.81 15.07 -0.81
CA ASN A 41 -15.85 14.36 -1.55
C ASN A 41 -15.53 12.86 -1.56
N TRP A 42 -16.49 12.04 -1.14
CA TRP A 42 -16.32 10.58 -1.04
C TRP A 42 -15.93 9.90 -2.36
N LEU A 43 -16.42 10.41 -3.50
CA LEU A 43 -16.10 9.87 -4.83
C LEU A 43 -14.64 10.17 -5.21
N LEU A 44 -14.17 11.39 -4.92
CA LEU A 44 -12.78 11.78 -5.14
C LEU A 44 -11.83 10.94 -4.27
N VAL A 45 -12.21 10.74 -3.00
CA VAL A 45 -11.43 9.89 -2.08
C VAL A 45 -11.41 8.44 -2.58
N SER A 46 -12.56 7.90 -3.04
CA SER A 46 -12.63 6.55 -3.59
C SER A 46 -11.69 6.35 -4.76
N PHE A 47 -11.70 7.28 -5.71
CA PHE A 47 -10.84 7.21 -6.88
C PHE A 47 -9.35 7.35 -6.53
N GLY A 48 -8.98 8.29 -5.65
CA GLY A 48 -7.60 8.44 -5.17
C GLY A 48 -7.12 7.22 -4.37
N MET A 49 -7.99 6.61 -3.56
CA MET A 49 -7.64 5.40 -2.80
C MET A 49 -7.35 4.18 -3.70
N ILE A 50 -7.84 4.14 -4.94
CA ILE A 50 -7.43 3.10 -5.91
C ILE A 50 -5.91 3.15 -6.11
N GLY A 51 -5.35 4.33 -6.42
CA GLY A 51 -3.91 4.50 -6.60
C GLY A 51 -3.09 4.22 -5.33
N ALA A 52 -3.63 4.61 -4.17
CA ALA A 52 -2.99 4.31 -2.89
C ALA A 52 -2.98 2.80 -2.55
N SER A 53 -4.03 2.06 -2.96
CA SER A 53 -4.11 0.60 -2.81
C SER A 53 -3.21 -0.13 -3.82
N LEU A 54 -3.12 0.40 -5.04
CA LEU A 54 -2.30 -0.10 -6.13
C LEU A 54 -0.95 0.62 -6.11
N SER A 55 -0.04 0.23 -5.27
CA SER A 55 1.29 0.83 -5.18
C SER A 55 2.11 0.62 -6.47
N GLY A 56 3.24 1.34 -6.61
CA GLY A 56 4.22 1.10 -7.68
C GLY A 56 4.69 -0.35 -7.77
N VAL A 57 4.70 -1.03 -6.63
CA VAL A 57 4.93 -2.47 -6.56
C VAL A 57 3.83 -3.22 -7.30
N THR A 58 2.55 -2.97 -7.02
CA THR A 58 1.42 -3.63 -7.70
C THR A 58 1.45 -3.37 -9.21
N PHE A 59 1.79 -2.13 -9.62
CA PHE A 59 1.88 -1.73 -11.02
C PHE A 59 2.84 -2.59 -11.85
N ILE A 60 3.96 -2.98 -11.26
CA ILE A 60 4.99 -3.78 -11.93
C ILE A 60 4.74 -5.28 -11.75
N SER A 61 4.36 -5.68 -10.56
CA SER A 61 4.49 -7.08 -10.15
C SER A 61 3.23 -7.89 -10.31
N VAL A 62 2.04 -7.28 -10.32
CA VAL A 62 0.84 -8.07 -10.65
C VAL A 62 0.93 -8.57 -12.09
N PRO A 63 1.33 -7.74 -13.10
CA PRO A 63 1.64 -8.26 -14.42
C PRO A 63 2.78 -9.29 -14.43
N GLY A 64 3.86 -9.05 -13.68
CA GLY A 64 5.01 -9.94 -13.60
C GLY A 64 4.70 -11.32 -13.00
N TRP A 65 3.74 -11.41 -12.07
CA TRP A 65 3.32 -12.67 -11.47
C TRP A 65 2.46 -13.55 -12.38
N THR A 66 1.74 -12.95 -13.31
CA THR A 66 0.79 -13.66 -14.16
C THR A 66 1.46 -14.78 -14.93
N ALA A 67 2.69 -14.61 -15.40
CA ALA A 67 3.45 -15.63 -16.10
C ALA A 67 3.61 -16.95 -15.30
N ASN A 68 3.74 -16.87 -13.97
CA ASN A 68 4.01 -18.01 -13.10
C ASN A 68 2.81 -18.45 -12.25
N SER A 69 1.79 -17.63 -12.12
CA SER A 69 0.65 -17.90 -11.22
C SER A 69 -0.72 -17.72 -11.87
N GLY A 70 -0.74 -17.43 -13.15
CA GLY A 70 -1.98 -17.18 -13.88
C GLY A 70 -2.84 -16.10 -13.20
N TRP A 71 -4.13 -16.31 -13.21
CA TRP A 71 -5.11 -15.42 -12.58
C TRP A 71 -5.44 -15.79 -11.12
N THR A 72 -4.63 -16.59 -10.44
CA THR A 72 -4.87 -16.99 -9.03
C THR A 72 -4.96 -15.78 -8.10
N TYR A 73 -4.23 -14.69 -8.38
CA TYR A 73 -4.29 -13.44 -7.63
C TYR A 73 -5.70 -12.82 -7.59
N MET A 74 -6.54 -13.07 -8.59
CA MET A 74 -7.93 -12.60 -8.60
C MET A 74 -8.75 -13.14 -7.42
N LEU A 75 -8.46 -14.35 -6.92
CA LEU A 75 -9.12 -14.89 -5.72
C LEU A 75 -8.77 -14.08 -4.47
N MET A 76 -7.52 -13.58 -4.38
CA MET A 76 -7.12 -12.68 -3.31
C MET A 76 -7.84 -11.33 -3.41
N VAL A 77 -8.02 -10.80 -4.62
CA VAL A 77 -8.79 -9.56 -4.88
C VAL A 77 -10.28 -9.74 -4.52
N LEU A 78 -10.86 -10.89 -4.78
CA LEU A 78 -12.21 -11.22 -4.31
C LEU A 78 -12.27 -11.26 -2.78
N GLY A 79 -11.22 -11.77 -2.13
CA GLY A 79 -11.04 -11.66 -0.68
C GLY A 79 -11.02 -10.21 -0.19
N TYR A 80 -10.37 -9.30 -0.92
CA TYR A 80 -10.37 -7.88 -0.57
C TYR A 80 -11.79 -7.30 -0.48
N LEU A 81 -12.70 -7.68 -1.37
CA LEU A 81 -14.09 -7.21 -1.32
C LEU A 81 -14.76 -7.58 0.01
N ILE A 82 -14.52 -8.80 0.51
CA ILE A 82 -15.01 -9.24 1.83
C ILE A 82 -14.39 -8.39 2.93
N GLY A 83 -13.08 -8.16 2.88
CA GLY A 83 -12.36 -7.30 3.83
C GLY A 83 -12.90 -5.86 3.83
N TYR A 84 -13.11 -5.27 2.66
CA TYR A 84 -13.70 -3.93 2.54
C TYR A 84 -15.13 -3.85 3.06
N ALA A 85 -15.93 -4.89 2.92
CA ALA A 85 -17.24 -4.97 3.56
C ALA A 85 -17.12 -4.98 5.09
N ILE A 86 -16.17 -5.74 5.66
CA ILE A 86 -15.88 -5.72 7.11
C ILE A 86 -15.46 -4.30 7.54
N ILE A 87 -14.57 -3.65 6.80
CA ILE A 87 -14.16 -2.26 7.11
C ILE A 87 -15.38 -1.34 7.08
N ALA A 88 -16.19 -1.41 6.02
CA ALA A 88 -17.34 -0.52 5.83
C ALA A 88 -18.40 -0.66 6.93
N PHE A 89 -18.69 -1.88 7.36
CA PHE A 89 -19.81 -2.15 8.25
C PHE A 89 -19.43 -2.42 9.71
N VAL A 90 -18.16 -2.71 10.00
CA VAL A 90 -17.68 -2.95 11.37
C VAL A 90 -16.74 -1.83 11.83
N LEU A 91 -15.65 -1.54 11.10
CA LEU A 91 -14.63 -0.60 11.57
C LEU A 91 -15.05 0.86 11.42
N LEU A 92 -15.56 1.28 10.26
CA LEU A 92 -15.94 2.68 10.04
C LEU A 92 -17.05 3.17 11.00
N PRO A 93 -18.11 2.42 11.33
CA PRO A 93 -19.05 2.82 12.37
C PRO A 93 -18.39 3.14 13.70
N VAL A 94 -17.39 2.35 14.09
CA VAL A 94 -16.62 2.56 15.33
C VAL A 94 -15.82 3.84 15.22
N TYR A 95 -15.02 4.02 14.16
CA TYR A 95 -14.17 5.20 13.98
C TYR A 95 -14.97 6.50 13.93
N TYR A 96 -16.12 6.52 13.24
CA TYR A 96 -17.01 7.68 13.19
C TYR A 96 -17.71 7.96 14.51
N ARG A 97 -18.07 6.92 15.27
CA ARG A 97 -18.67 7.06 16.61
C ARG A 97 -17.70 7.71 17.60
N TYR A 98 -16.44 7.29 17.61
CA TYR A 98 -15.42 7.84 18.49
C TYR A 98 -14.74 9.10 17.93
N LYS A 99 -15.07 9.53 16.70
CA LYS A 99 -14.53 10.71 16.01
C LYS A 99 -13.00 10.74 16.01
N VAL A 100 -12.36 9.59 15.85
CA VAL A 100 -10.92 9.43 15.94
C VAL A 100 -10.18 10.25 14.86
N ILE A 101 -9.00 10.75 15.19
CA ILE A 101 -7.99 11.29 14.24
C ILE A 101 -7.01 10.17 13.92
N SER A 102 -6.43 9.54 14.95
CA SER A 102 -5.70 8.28 14.84
C SER A 102 -6.64 7.12 15.18
N ILE A 103 -6.68 6.09 14.32
CA ILE A 103 -7.52 4.91 14.54
C ILE A 103 -7.10 4.14 15.80
N TYR A 104 -5.83 4.27 16.23
CA TYR A 104 -5.30 3.57 17.39
C TYR A 104 -5.82 4.12 18.71
N SER A 105 -6.33 5.36 18.72
CA SER A 105 -7.00 5.94 19.91
C SER A 105 -8.21 5.09 20.35
N TYR A 106 -8.84 4.35 19.43
CA TYR A 106 -9.89 3.39 19.75
C TYR A 106 -9.39 2.26 20.68
N LEU A 107 -8.17 1.77 20.46
CA LEU A 107 -7.55 0.79 21.38
C LEU A 107 -7.40 1.37 22.79
N GLY A 108 -7.03 2.66 22.88
CA GLY A 108 -6.95 3.38 24.16
C GLY A 108 -8.29 3.44 24.89
N HIS A 109 -9.36 3.74 24.19
CA HIS A 109 -10.71 3.78 24.75
C HIS A 109 -11.22 2.42 25.21
N LYS A 110 -10.76 1.32 24.60
CA LYS A 110 -11.28 -0.02 24.87
C LYS A 110 -10.35 -0.86 25.74
N LEU A 111 -9.07 -0.87 25.45
CA LEU A 111 -8.12 -1.78 26.08
C LEU A 111 -7.18 -1.05 27.06
N GLY A 112 -6.97 0.25 26.91
CA GLY A 112 -6.08 1.05 27.75
C GLY A 112 -4.89 1.65 26.99
N LYS A 113 -4.15 2.54 27.69
CA LYS A 113 -3.06 3.35 27.11
C LYS A 113 -1.94 2.51 26.51
N GLU A 114 -1.56 1.44 27.18
CA GLU A 114 -0.47 0.55 26.75
C GLU A 114 -0.81 -0.15 25.40
N SER A 115 -2.06 -0.58 25.24
CA SER A 115 -2.55 -1.15 23.99
C SER A 115 -2.60 -0.14 22.86
N TYR A 116 -2.98 1.11 23.15
CA TYR A 116 -2.97 2.22 22.22
C TYR A 116 -1.57 2.49 21.68
N GLN A 117 -0.60 2.68 22.58
CA GLN A 117 0.78 2.97 22.19
C GLN A 117 1.43 1.78 21.49
N THR A 118 1.13 0.54 21.90
CA THR A 118 1.60 -0.68 21.21
C THR A 118 1.05 -0.74 19.78
N GLY A 119 -0.25 -0.52 19.60
CA GLY A 119 -0.86 -0.52 18.27
C GLY A 119 -0.26 0.55 17.36
N SER A 120 -0.13 1.78 17.83
CA SER A 120 0.47 2.86 17.07
C SER A 120 1.95 2.58 16.72
N ALA A 121 2.74 2.04 17.66
CA ALA A 121 4.13 1.67 17.40
C ALA A 121 4.28 0.58 16.33
N PHE A 122 3.42 -0.44 16.35
CA PHE A 122 3.41 -1.48 15.31
C PHE A 122 2.99 -0.94 13.95
N PHE A 123 2.07 0.01 13.89
CA PHE A 123 1.77 0.73 12.65
C PHE A 123 2.98 1.51 12.14
N LEU A 124 3.63 2.31 12.99
CA LEU A 124 4.81 3.06 12.58
C LEU A 124 5.89 2.14 12.01
N LEU A 125 6.18 1.02 12.69
CA LEU A 125 7.13 0.02 12.22
C LEU A 125 6.73 -0.56 10.86
N SER A 126 5.49 -1.03 10.73
CA SER A 126 4.97 -1.62 9.50
C SER A 126 5.02 -0.64 8.34
N ARG A 127 4.63 0.60 8.61
CA ARG A 127 4.54 1.64 7.58
C ARG A 127 5.90 2.14 7.14
N ILE A 128 6.87 2.27 8.04
CA ILE A 128 8.26 2.61 7.71
C ILE A 128 8.84 1.54 6.76
N ILE A 129 8.74 0.26 7.11
CA ILE A 129 9.24 -0.83 6.27
C ILE A 129 8.55 -0.83 4.91
N GLY A 130 7.21 -0.80 4.91
CA GLY A 130 6.42 -0.85 3.68
C GLY A 130 6.61 0.35 2.76
N ALA A 131 6.75 1.56 3.30
CA ALA A 131 7.00 2.77 2.53
C ALA A 131 8.42 2.79 1.96
N SER A 132 9.41 2.41 2.77
CA SER A 132 10.81 2.38 2.34
C SER A 132 11.05 1.40 1.20
N ALA A 133 10.45 0.21 1.25
CA ALA A 133 10.59 -0.78 0.19
C ALA A 133 9.91 -0.32 -1.12
N ARG A 134 8.74 0.32 -1.05
CA ARG A 134 8.08 0.89 -2.24
C ARG A 134 8.87 2.03 -2.85
N LEU A 135 9.38 2.94 -2.02
CA LEU A 135 10.22 4.05 -2.47
C LEU A 135 11.55 3.58 -3.05
N TYR A 136 12.14 2.51 -2.50
CA TYR A 136 13.34 1.91 -3.03
C TYR A 136 13.18 1.52 -4.51
N ILE A 137 12.09 0.79 -4.85
CA ILE A 137 11.83 0.36 -6.24
C ILE A 137 11.81 1.55 -7.20
N VAL A 138 11.09 2.61 -6.81
CA VAL A 138 10.98 3.81 -7.65
C VAL A 138 12.27 4.56 -7.75
N THR A 139 12.97 4.71 -6.64
CA THR A 139 14.29 5.34 -6.63
C THR A 139 15.27 4.58 -7.52
N MET A 140 15.23 3.24 -7.53
CA MET A 140 16.03 2.42 -8.45
C MET A 140 15.70 2.68 -9.91
N ILE A 141 14.42 2.86 -10.25
CA ILE A 141 14.04 3.17 -11.63
C ILE A 141 14.49 4.57 -12.03
N VAL A 142 14.33 5.58 -11.17
CA VAL A 142 14.86 6.93 -11.40
C VAL A 142 16.40 6.88 -11.51
N GLN A 143 17.06 6.06 -10.70
CA GLN A 143 18.51 5.83 -10.76
C GLN A 143 18.93 5.36 -12.15
N ILE A 144 18.37 4.23 -12.60
CA ILE A 144 18.75 3.59 -13.86
C ILE A 144 18.35 4.42 -15.08
N THR A 145 17.18 5.08 -15.02
CA THR A 145 16.66 5.83 -16.19
C THR A 145 17.26 7.22 -16.36
N ILE A 146 17.67 7.85 -15.26
CA ILE A 146 18.12 9.26 -15.28
C ILE A 146 19.51 9.41 -14.63
N CYS A 147 19.65 8.98 -13.37
CA CYS A 147 20.76 9.39 -12.53
C CYS A 147 22.09 8.70 -12.89
N ASP A 148 22.05 7.45 -13.36
CA ASP A 148 23.26 6.71 -13.78
C ASP A 148 23.95 7.40 -14.96
N ALA A 149 23.21 8.05 -15.86
CA ALA A 149 23.80 8.83 -16.96
C ALA A 149 24.63 10.01 -16.49
N PHE A 150 24.41 10.48 -15.26
CA PHE A 150 25.13 11.59 -14.65
C PHE A 150 26.08 11.13 -13.52
N ASN A 151 26.28 9.82 -13.35
CA ASN A 151 27.07 9.24 -12.27
C ASN A 151 26.63 9.70 -10.87
N ILE A 152 25.34 9.90 -10.64
CA ILE A 152 24.77 10.30 -9.36
C ILE A 152 24.65 9.04 -8.47
N PRO A 153 25.20 9.02 -7.24
CA PRO A 153 25.05 7.88 -6.35
C PRO A 153 23.60 7.66 -5.89
N PHE A 154 23.20 6.39 -5.66
CA PHE A 154 21.85 6.02 -5.22
C PHE A 154 21.34 6.83 -4.02
N LEU A 155 22.18 7.07 -3.01
CA LEU A 155 21.79 7.84 -1.83
C LEU A 155 21.35 9.27 -2.19
N VAL A 156 22.02 9.91 -3.13
CA VAL A 156 21.67 11.25 -3.61
C VAL A 156 20.35 11.21 -4.37
N THR A 157 20.15 10.23 -5.23
CA THR A 157 18.86 10.00 -5.92
C THR A 157 17.71 9.82 -4.92
N ALA A 158 17.93 9.01 -3.87
CA ALA A 158 16.92 8.79 -2.82
C ALA A 158 16.58 10.07 -2.06
N VAL A 159 17.56 10.91 -1.73
CA VAL A 159 17.34 12.24 -1.13
C VAL A 159 16.55 13.14 -2.08
N ILE A 160 16.91 13.18 -3.37
CA ILE A 160 16.19 13.98 -4.37
C ILE A 160 14.71 13.55 -4.42
N VAL A 161 14.43 12.26 -4.54
CA VAL A 161 13.06 11.73 -4.61
C VAL A 161 12.26 12.11 -3.36
N LEU A 162 12.82 11.93 -2.16
CA LEU A 162 12.16 12.31 -0.91
C LEU A 162 11.91 13.81 -0.81
N VAL A 163 12.85 14.66 -1.22
CA VAL A 163 12.69 16.12 -1.23
C VAL A 163 11.60 16.54 -2.23
N LEU A 164 11.56 15.95 -3.42
CA LEU A 164 10.52 16.23 -4.41
C LEU A 164 9.11 15.90 -3.85
N ILE A 165 8.96 14.80 -3.13
CA ILE A 165 7.71 14.43 -2.46
C ILE A 165 7.36 15.46 -1.37
N ALA A 166 8.31 15.83 -0.52
CA ALA A 166 8.10 16.77 0.57
C ALA A 166 7.65 18.15 0.10
N VAL A 167 8.18 18.63 -1.02
CA VAL A 167 7.89 19.99 -1.54
C VAL A 167 6.40 20.21 -1.81
N TYR A 168 5.65 19.17 -2.24
CA TYR A 168 4.22 19.36 -2.48
C TYR A 168 3.34 18.85 -1.33
N SER A 169 3.78 17.87 -0.54
CA SER A 169 2.91 17.20 0.44
C SER A 169 3.07 17.70 1.88
N ALA A 170 4.23 18.23 2.26
CA ALA A 170 4.54 18.57 3.66
C ALA A 170 3.64 19.67 4.26
N SER A 171 3.13 20.61 3.46
CA SER A 171 2.29 21.71 3.95
C SER A 171 0.81 21.35 4.05
N GLY A 172 0.27 20.67 3.05
CA GLY A 172 -1.15 20.35 2.95
C GLY A 172 -1.55 19.00 3.55
N GLY A 173 -0.58 18.10 3.70
CA GLY A 173 -0.84 16.76 4.22
C GLY A 173 -1.96 16.05 3.48
N ILE A 174 -2.88 15.42 4.21
CA ILE A 174 -3.97 14.62 3.61
C ILE A 174 -4.89 15.43 2.69
N ALA A 175 -5.03 16.74 2.90
CA ALA A 175 -5.85 17.59 2.04
C ALA A 175 -5.29 17.70 0.62
N THR A 176 -3.98 17.78 0.48
CA THR A 176 -3.28 17.74 -0.81
C THR A 176 -3.31 16.35 -1.41
N ILE A 177 -2.98 15.33 -0.60
CA ILE A 177 -2.84 13.94 -1.02
C ILE A 177 -4.12 13.41 -1.67
N VAL A 178 -5.29 13.66 -1.13
CA VAL A 178 -6.58 13.21 -1.73
C VAL A 178 -6.75 13.71 -3.17
N ILE A 179 -6.24 14.89 -3.50
CA ILE A 179 -6.34 15.47 -4.86
C ILE A 179 -5.21 14.96 -5.75
N THR A 180 -3.96 14.93 -5.25
CA THR A 180 -2.83 14.40 -6.01
C THR A 180 -3.01 12.91 -6.32
N ASP A 181 -3.54 12.12 -5.40
CA ASP A 181 -3.86 10.71 -5.61
C ASP A 181 -4.83 10.50 -6.78
N THR A 182 -5.81 11.40 -6.97
CA THR A 182 -6.72 11.33 -8.10
C THR A 182 -5.99 11.47 -9.44
N LEU A 183 -5.07 12.43 -9.54
CA LEU A 183 -4.23 12.61 -10.72
C LEU A 183 -3.31 11.38 -10.94
N GLN A 184 -2.69 10.93 -9.87
CA GLN A 184 -1.76 9.80 -9.87
C GLN A 184 -2.44 8.49 -10.28
N THR A 185 -3.63 8.23 -9.76
CA THR A 185 -4.46 7.09 -10.16
C THR A 185 -4.80 7.15 -11.65
N THR A 186 -5.18 8.33 -12.16
CA THR A 186 -5.49 8.52 -13.58
C THR A 186 -4.28 8.20 -14.47
N LEU A 187 -3.10 8.71 -14.11
CA LEU A 187 -1.86 8.45 -14.86
C LEU A 187 -1.49 6.96 -14.84
N MET A 188 -1.60 6.31 -13.69
CA MET A 188 -1.31 4.89 -13.55
C MET A 188 -2.25 4.01 -14.40
N LEU A 189 -3.56 4.25 -14.33
CA LEU A 189 -4.55 3.50 -15.12
C LEU A 189 -4.40 3.76 -16.62
N ALA A 190 -4.13 5.01 -17.02
CA ALA A 190 -3.85 5.37 -18.40
C ALA A 190 -2.58 4.65 -18.90
N ALA A 191 -1.52 4.59 -18.10
CA ALA A 191 -0.30 3.87 -18.42
C ALA A 191 -0.56 2.37 -18.65
N THR A 192 -1.33 1.75 -17.76
CA THR A 192 -1.71 0.33 -17.89
C THR A 192 -2.55 0.07 -19.14
N GLY A 193 -3.55 0.91 -19.39
CA GLY A 193 -4.40 0.79 -20.60
C GLY A 193 -3.63 0.99 -21.91
N MET A 194 -2.71 1.98 -21.95
CA MET A 194 -1.85 2.22 -23.10
C MET A 194 -0.85 1.06 -23.30
N ALA A 195 -0.28 0.53 -22.24
CA ALA A 195 0.60 -0.64 -22.33
C ALA A 195 -0.15 -1.85 -22.90
N LEU A 196 -1.36 -2.12 -22.38
CA LEU A 196 -2.20 -3.20 -22.88
C LEU A 196 -2.56 -3.00 -24.37
N TYR A 197 -2.80 -1.78 -24.81
CA TYR A 197 -3.08 -1.46 -26.20
C TYR A 197 -1.85 -1.66 -27.09
N PHE A 198 -0.69 -1.08 -26.77
CA PHE A 198 0.48 -1.16 -27.62
C PHE A 198 1.08 -2.56 -27.67
N VAL A 199 1.25 -3.22 -26.51
CA VAL A 199 1.80 -4.58 -26.46
C VAL A 199 0.78 -5.58 -27.03
N GLY A 200 -0.52 -5.38 -26.76
CA GLY A 200 -1.58 -6.22 -27.31
C GLY A 200 -1.60 -6.25 -28.83
N ARG A 201 -1.36 -5.12 -29.49
CA ARG A 201 -1.28 -5.06 -30.97
C ARG A 201 -0.17 -5.91 -31.58
N GLU A 202 0.88 -6.17 -30.85
CA GLU A 202 2.01 -6.99 -31.32
C GLU A 202 1.72 -8.50 -31.17
N VAL A 203 0.78 -8.87 -30.28
CA VAL A 203 0.52 -10.27 -29.92
C VAL A 203 -0.82 -10.77 -30.47
N LEU A 204 -1.83 -9.89 -30.59
CA LEU A 204 -3.17 -10.27 -31.09
C LEU A 204 -3.20 -10.32 -32.61
N SER A 205 -3.92 -11.31 -33.12
CA SER A 205 -4.28 -11.36 -34.54
C SER A 205 -5.33 -10.29 -34.90
N GLU A 206 -5.40 -9.84 -36.15
CA GLU A 206 -6.28 -8.75 -36.59
C GLU A 206 -7.76 -8.96 -36.25
N ASP A 207 -8.25 -10.20 -36.27
CA ASP A 207 -9.64 -10.56 -35.97
C ASP A 207 -9.90 -11.00 -34.52
N GLN A 208 -8.89 -10.98 -33.64
CA GLN A 208 -8.99 -11.50 -32.27
C GLN A 208 -9.27 -10.41 -31.25
N SER A 209 -10.38 -10.54 -30.50
CA SER A 209 -10.63 -9.65 -29.38
C SER A 209 -9.68 -9.94 -28.21
N LEU A 210 -9.33 -8.88 -27.44
CA LEU A 210 -8.50 -9.02 -26.25
C LEU A 210 -9.06 -10.06 -25.26
N TRP A 211 -10.39 -10.06 -25.06
CA TRP A 211 -11.03 -11.02 -24.17
C TRP A 211 -10.90 -12.46 -24.68
N SER A 212 -11.12 -12.69 -25.97
CA SER A 212 -10.94 -14.03 -26.58
C SER A 212 -9.50 -14.51 -26.43
N TYR A 213 -8.53 -13.62 -26.63
CA TYR A 213 -7.11 -13.92 -26.45
C TYR A 213 -6.80 -14.36 -25.02
N ILE A 214 -7.17 -13.54 -24.03
CA ILE A 214 -6.87 -13.79 -22.61
C ILE A 214 -7.58 -15.06 -22.13
N SER A 215 -8.87 -15.25 -22.47
CA SER A 215 -9.64 -16.41 -22.02
C SER A 215 -9.19 -17.73 -22.63
N SER A 216 -8.47 -17.71 -23.76
CA SER A 216 -7.86 -18.89 -24.39
C SER A 216 -6.42 -19.15 -23.95
N SER A 217 -5.81 -18.25 -23.18
CA SER A 217 -4.43 -18.39 -22.69
C SER A 217 -4.33 -19.45 -21.61
N ASP A 218 -3.25 -20.23 -21.63
CA ASP A 218 -2.91 -21.19 -20.56
C ASP A 218 -2.72 -20.50 -19.18
N GLN A 219 -2.54 -19.19 -19.15
CA GLN A 219 -2.44 -18.38 -17.93
C GLN A 219 -3.81 -17.99 -17.35
N PHE A 220 -4.92 -18.26 -18.04
CA PHE A 220 -6.27 -17.94 -17.56
C PHE A 220 -6.83 -19.03 -16.66
N TYR A 221 -6.17 -19.27 -15.53
CA TYR A 221 -6.64 -20.17 -14.48
C TYR A 221 -6.65 -19.46 -13.10
N PHE A 222 -7.61 -19.84 -12.25
CA PHE A 222 -7.85 -19.15 -10.97
C PHE A 222 -7.46 -20.02 -9.76
N VAL A 223 -7.36 -21.31 -9.92
CA VAL A 223 -7.18 -22.24 -8.80
C VAL A 223 -5.91 -23.06 -9.00
N GLU A 224 -5.11 -23.11 -7.94
CA GLU A 224 -3.94 -23.98 -7.81
C GLU A 224 -4.11 -24.79 -6.53
N GLU A 225 -4.21 -26.12 -6.65
CA GLU A 225 -4.45 -27.01 -5.51
C GLU A 225 -3.15 -27.42 -4.82
N GLY A 226 -3.25 -27.74 -3.52
CA GLY A 226 -2.15 -28.33 -2.76
C GLY A 226 -0.98 -27.40 -2.41
N THR A 227 -1.09 -26.10 -2.70
CA THR A 227 -0.03 -25.11 -2.51
C THR A 227 -0.40 -24.03 -1.49
N ALA A 228 0.54 -23.08 -1.26
CA ALA A 228 0.28 -21.85 -0.52
C ALA A 228 -0.80 -20.98 -1.20
N ARG A 229 -1.09 -21.22 -2.51
CA ARG A 229 -2.07 -20.49 -3.33
C ARG A 229 -3.42 -21.17 -3.47
N ALA A 230 -3.74 -22.18 -2.65
CA ALA A 230 -5.07 -22.78 -2.65
C ALA A 230 -6.17 -21.71 -2.52
N TRP A 231 -7.29 -21.89 -3.24
CA TRP A 231 -8.33 -20.87 -3.41
C TRP A 231 -8.81 -20.24 -2.08
N TRP A 232 -9.05 -21.05 -1.06
CA TRP A 232 -9.53 -20.58 0.24
C TRP A 232 -8.46 -19.77 1.00
N LYS A 233 -7.16 -20.12 0.85
CA LYS A 233 -6.04 -19.37 1.41
C LYS A 233 -5.92 -17.99 0.76
N GLN A 234 -6.09 -17.93 -0.55
CA GLN A 234 -6.11 -16.66 -1.29
C GLN A 234 -7.27 -15.78 -0.84
N VAL A 235 -8.49 -16.30 -0.75
CA VAL A 235 -9.67 -15.51 -0.34
C VAL A 235 -9.56 -15.07 1.12
N LEU A 236 -9.19 -15.95 2.05
CA LEU A 236 -9.02 -15.60 3.47
C LEU A 236 -7.82 -14.66 3.68
N GLY A 237 -6.72 -14.92 2.99
CA GLY A 237 -5.55 -14.06 2.98
C GLY A 237 -5.90 -12.66 2.47
N GLY A 238 -6.60 -12.57 1.35
CA GLY A 238 -7.08 -11.31 0.79
C GLY A 238 -7.98 -10.54 1.74
N ALA A 239 -8.97 -11.20 2.33
CA ALA A 239 -9.88 -10.57 3.30
C ALA A 239 -9.11 -10.03 4.52
N SER A 240 -8.20 -10.81 5.08
CA SER A 240 -7.40 -10.41 6.25
C SER A 240 -6.42 -9.29 5.91
N ILE A 241 -5.77 -9.34 4.74
CA ILE A 241 -4.87 -8.28 4.25
C ILE A 241 -5.66 -6.98 4.05
N ALA A 242 -6.84 -7.01 3.43
CA ALA A 242 -7.65 -5.81 3.26
C ALA A 242 -8.05 -5.21 4.62
N VAL A 243 -8.50 -6.02 5.58
CA VAL A 243 -8.80 -5.54 6.93
C VAL A 243 -7.57 -4.93 7.58
N ALA A 244 -6.42 -5.62 7.56
CA ALA A 244 -5.21 -5.18 8.24
C ALA A 244 -4.55 -3.96 7.56
N MET A 245 -4.26 -4.07 6.25
CA MET A 245 -3.52 -3.04 5.51
C MET A 245 -4.38 -1.89 4.97
N THR A 246 -5.69 -1.93 5.18
CA THR A 246 -6.59 -0.80 4.87
C THR A 246 -7.35 -0.38 6.11
N GLY A 247 -8.05 -1.31 6.78
CA GLY A 247 -8.95 -1.00 7.90
C GLY A 247 -8.21 -0.66 9.20
N LEU A 248 -7.03 -1.26 9.42
CA LEU A 248 -6.18 -1.05 10.60
C LEU A 248 -4.91 -0.26 10.26
N ASP A 249 -4.86 0.33 9.09
CA ASP A 249 -3.77 1.17 8.60
C ASP A 249 -4.19 2.65 8.63
N GLN A 250 -3.44 3.47 9.36
CA GLN A 250 -3.74 4.90 9.51
C GLN A 250 -3.68 5.65 8.18
N ASP A 251 -2.79 5.28 7.24
CA ASP A 251 -2.67 5.93 5.96
C ASP A 251 -3.96 5.82 5.13
N MET A 252 -4.48 4.60 5.02
CA MET A 252 -5.72 4.35 4.26
C MET A 252 -6.95 4.90 4.99
N MET A 253 -7.00 4.73 6.32
CA MET A 253 -8.13 5.23 7.10
C MET A 253 -8.13 6.74 7.25
N GLN A 254 -6.98 7.40 7.30
CA GLN A 254 -6.90 8.86 7.34
C GLN A 254 -7.57 9.48 6.10
N LYS A 255 -7.35 8.91 4.89
CA LYS A 255 -8.04 9.33 3.66
C LYS A 255 -9.56 9.15 3.79
N ASN A 256 -9.99 7.98 4.26
CA ASN A 256 -11.39 7.67 4.40
C ASN A 256 -12.10 8.56 5.45
N LEU A 257 -11.42 8.88 6.56
CA LEU A 257 -11.91 9.76 7.61
C LEU A 257 -11.96 11.25 7.22
N THR A 258 -11.43 11.64 6.05
CA THR A 258 -11.64 12.98 5.47
C THR A 258 -13.07 13.16 4.96
N VAL A 259 -13.79 12.07 4.69
CA VAL A 259 -15.20 12.10 4.23
C VAL A 259 -16.10 12.52 5.39
N ARG A 260 -17.02 13.45 5.12
CA ARG A 260 -17.87 14.07 6.17
C ARG A 260 -18.79 13.07 6.88
N THR A 261 -19.34 12.09 6.17
CA THR A 261 -20.39 11.21 6.69
C THR A 261 -19.99 9.75 6.66
N LEU A 262 -20.41 8.98 7.66
CA LEU A 262 -20.23 7.54 7.70
C LEU A 262 -20.73 6.84 6.43
N ARG A 263 -21.95 7.20 5.95
CA ARG A 263 -22.52 6.63 4.71
C ARG A 263 -21.65 6.91 3.49
N GLY A 264 -21.05 8.11 3.41
CA GLY A 264 -20.10 8.45 2.34
C GLY A 264 -18.84 7.59 2.41
N ALA A 265 -18.28 7.41 3.60
CA ALA A 265 -17.11 6.57 3.83
C ALA A 265 -17.38 5.08 3.54
N GLN A 266 -18.56 4.57 3.90
CA GLN A 266 -19.01 3.22 3.56
C GLN A 266 -19.14 3.02 2.04
N LYS A 267 -19.77 3.99 1.33
CA LYS A 267 -19.84 3.97 -0.13
C LYS A 267 -18.46 3.97 -0.77
N ASN A 268 -17.54 4.79 -0.24
CA ASN A 268 -16.15 4.81 -0.66
C ASN A 268 -15.51 3.41 -0.58
N MET A 269 -15.61 2.74 0.56
CA MET A 269 -14.99 1.40 0.75
C MET A 269 -15.58 0.34 -0.18
N ILE A 270 -16.90 0.31 -0.34
CA ILE A 270 -17.54 -0.68 -1.23
C ILE A 270 -17.20 -0.40 -2.70
N LEU A 271 -17.25 0.89 -3.13
CA LEU A 271 -16.86 1.25 -4.48
C LEU A 271 -15.40 0.93 -4.76
N LEU A 272 -14.50 1.21 -3.81
CA LEU A 272 -13.08 0.83 -3.91
C LEU A 272 -12.94 -0.69 -4.14
N GLY A 273 -13.59 -1.51 -3.31
CA GLY A 273 -13.53 -2.98 -3.45
C GLY A 273 -14.01 -3.48 -4.81
N ILE A 274 -15.13 -2.96 -5.29
CA ILE A 274 -15.67 -3.32 -6.61
C ILE A 274 -14.71 -2.87 -7.73
N THR A 275 -14.23 -1.63 -7.66
CA THR A 275 -13.34 -1.08 -8.70
C THR A 275 -12.02 -1.84 -8.76
N LEU A 276 -11.47 -2.27 -7.62
CA LEU A 276 -10.22 -3.04 -7.59
C LEU A 276 -10.34 -4.40 -8.31
N ILE A 277 -11.52 -5.01 -8.41
CA ILE A 277 -11.72 -6.22 -9.23
C ILE A 277 -11.40 -5.91 -10.70
N PHE A 278 -12.00 -4.85 -11.24
CA PHE A 278 -11.79 -4.47 -12.65
C PHE A 278 -10.37 -4.00 -12.92
N VAL A 279 -9.80 -3.24 -11.99
CA VAL A 279 -8.42 -2.74 -12.14
C VAL A 279 -7.40 -3.88 -12.07
N ASN A 280 -7.57 -4.84 -11.16
CA ASN A 280 -6.68 -6.00 -11.12
C ASN A 280 -6.89 -6.94 -12.32
N ALA A 281 -8.12 -7.07 -12.83
CA ALA A 281 -8.35 -7.77 -14.11
C ALA A 281 -7.58 -7.12 -15.26
N LEU A 282 -7.52 -5.77 -15.30
CA LEU A 282 -6.72 -5.03 -16.29
C LEU A 282 -5.22 -5.34 -16.14
N PHE A 283 -4.68 -5.36 -14.91
CA PHE A 283 -3.28 -5.70 -14.65
C PHE A 283 -2.93 -7.15 -14.99
N LEU A 284 -3.81 -8.10 -14.64
CA LEU A 284 -3.63 -9.51 -14.98
C LEU A 284 -3.70 -9.74 -16.49
N SER A 285 -4.62 -9.03 -17.19
CA SER A 285 -4.69 -9.03 -18.64
C SER A 285 -3.40 -8.52 -19.27
N LEU A 286 -2.85 -7.42 -18.73
CA LEU A 286 -1.57 -6.90 -19.17
C LEU A 286 -0.44 -7.92 -18.92
N GLY A 287 -0.49 -8.66 -17.82
CA GLY A 287 0.50 -9.69 -17.51
C GLY A 287 0.54 -10.83 -18.52
N VAL A 288 -0.63 -11.31 -18.98
CA VAL A 288 -0.72 -12.31 -20.07
C VAL A 288 -0.05 -11.78 -21.34
N VAL A 289 -0.49 -10.61 -21.80
CA VAL A 289 0.02 -10.01 -23.03
C VAL A 289 1.51 -9.69 -22.96
N LEU A 290 2.01 -9.22 -21.81
CA LEU A 290 3.44 -8.94 -21.59
C LEU A 290 4.29 -10.23 -21.63
N SER A 291 3.82 -11.31 -20.98
CA SER A 291 4.58 -12.56 -20.95
C SER A 291 4.66 -13.21 -22.32
N ASP A 292 3.57 -13.18 -23.09
CA ASP A 292 3.55 -13.73 -24.46
C ASP A 292 4.41 -12.90 -25.41
N TYR A 293 4.35 -11.55 -25.29
CA TYR A 293 5.25 -10.66 -26.03
C TYR A 293 6.73 -10.89 -25.65
N ALA A 294 7.03 -11.01 -24.38
CA ALA A 294 8.39 -11.24 -23.90
C ALA A 294 8.97 -12.56 -24.42
N ALA A 295 8.15 -13.62 -24.48
CA ALA A 295 8.52 -14.89 -25.07
C ALA A 295 8.78 -14.76 -26.58
N MET A 296 7.91 -14.06 -27.31
CA MET A 296 8.01 -13.84 -28.76
C MET A 296 9.24 -12.98 -29.13
N ALA A 297 9.52 -11.94 -28.35
CA ALA A 297 10.61 -11.00 -28.59
C ALA A 297 11.94 -11.42 -27.92
N ALA A 298 12.00 -12.62 -27.29
CA ALA A 298 13.15 -13.15 -26.56
C ALA A 298 13.70 -12.17 -25.51
N VAL A 299 12.80 -11.48 -24.79
CA VAL A 299 13.17 -10.61 -23.66
C VAL A 299 13.64 -11.47 -22.50
N ALA A 300 14.88 -11.22 -22.02
CA ALA A 300 15.50 -12.03 -20.97
C ALA A 300 14.92 -11.76 -19.57
N GLU A 301 14.42 -10.55 -19.34
CA GLU A 301 13.89 -10.10 -18.07
C GLU A 301 12.53 -10.72 -17.78
N THR A 302 12.38 -11.24 -16.55
CA THR A 302 11.15 -11.87 -16.06
C THR A 302 10.65 -11.17 -14.78
N GLY A 303 9.44 -11.53 -14.32
CA GLY A 303 8.86 -11.01 -13.08
C GLY A 303 8.75 -9.48 -13.09
N ASP A 304 9.23 -8.84 -12.04
CA ASP A 304 9.09 -7.39 -11.82
C ASP A 304 9.85 -6.54 -12.86
N LYS A 305 10.86 -7.08 -13.53
CA LYS A 305 11.65 -6.36 -14.53
C LYS A 305 11.03 -6.44 -15.94
N MET A 306 10.13 -7.40 -16.19
CA MET A 306 9.56 -7.68 -17.51
C MET A 306 8.82 -6.46 -18.10
N PHE A 307 7.93 -5.84 -17.31
CA PHE A 307 7.15 -4.70 -17.81
C PHE A 307 8.05 -3.51 -18.18
N ALA A 308 9.03 -3.20 -17.34
CA ALA A 308 10.00 -2.13 -17.62
C ALA A 308 10.80 -2.42 -18.90
N ALA A 309 11.31 -3.65 -19.04
CA ALA A 309 12.10 -4.06 -20.18
C ALA A 309 11.30 -3.96 -21.50
N VAL A 310 10.05 -4.45 -21.51
CA VAL A 310 9.17 -4.34 -22.68
C VAL A 310 8.83 -2.89 -22.99
N ALA A 311 8.39 -2.11 -21.99
CA ALA A 311 7.94 -0.73 -22.20
C ALA A 311 9.05 0.22 -22.66
N THR A 312 10.33 -0.09 -22.34
CA THR A 312 11.49 0.72 -22.73
C THR A 312 12.30 0.13 -23.88
N SER A 313 11.84 -0.98 -24.47
CA SER A 313 12.51 -1.61 -25.62
C SER A 313 12.46 -0.71 -26.86
N SER A 314 13.45 -0.84 -27.75
CA SER A 314 13.49 -0.13 -29.03
C SER A 314 12.42 -0.59 -30.03
N ALA A 315 11.81 -1.75 -29.80
CA ALA A 315 10.75 -2.31 -30.62
C ALA A 315 9.38 -1.66 -30.32
N MET A 316 9.24 -1.04 -29.14
CA MET A 316 8.00 -0.35 -28.75
C MET A 316 8.03 1.15 -29.05
N PRO A 317 6.86 1.77 -29.31
CA PRO A 317 6.78 3.21 -29.52
C PRO A 317 7.34 3.97 -28.29
N PRO A 318 8.14 5.04 -28.47
CA PRO A 318 8.72 5.80 -27.35
C PRO A 318 7.69 6.36 -26.37
N VAL A 319 6.45 6.57 -26.82
CA VAL A 319 5.34 7.01 -25.96
C VAL A 319 4.99 5.97 -24.89
N LEU A 320 5.16 4.67 -25.15
CA LEU A 320 4.91 3.63 -24.15
C LEU A 320 5.90 3.74 -22.98
N GLY A 321 7.21 3.90 -23.28
CA GLY A 321 8.21 4.11 -22.23
C GLY A 321 7.96 5.38 -21.38
N ALA A 322 7.54 6.46 -22.05
CA ALA A 322 7.21 7.71 -21.37
C ALA A 322 6.00 7.56 -20.43
N VAL A 323 4.94 6.92 -20.89
CA VAL A 323 3.70 6.72 -20.11
C VAL A 323 3.91 5.69 -18.99
N PHE A 324 4.66 4.62 -19.26
CA PHE A 324 5.09 3.66 -18.23
C PHE A 324 5.84 4.38 -17.10
N PHE A 325 6.83 5.20 -17.43
CA PHE A 325 7.62 5.95 -16.45
C PHE A 325 6.74 6.89 -15.60
N LEU A 326 5.83 7.65 -16.23
CA LEU A 326 4.89 8.51 -15.52
C LEU A 326 3.91 7.73 -14.63
N GLY A 327 3.38 6.60 -15.12
CA GLY A 327 2.49 5.73 -14.35
C GLY A 327 3.18 5.15 -13.12
N LEU A 328 4.43 4.75 -13.26
CA LEU A 328 5.25 4.23 -12.18
C LEU A 328 5.58 5.30 -11.15
N LEU A 329 6.02 6.49 -11.59
CA LEU A 329 6.24 7.63 -10.69
C LEU A 329 4.96 7.99 -9.93
N ALA A 330 3.82 8.03 -10.62
CA ALA A 330 2.54 8.34 -10.03
C ALA A 330 2.15 7.33 -8.93
N ALA A 331 2.24 6.03 -9.23
CA ALA A 331 1.93 4.97 -8.28
C ALA A 331 2.83 5.00 -7.04
N ALA A 332 4.08 5.39 -7.21
CA ALA A 332 5.06 5.45 -6.14
C ALA A 332 4.93 6.67 -5.26
N PHE A 333 4.79 7.83 -5.86
CA PHE A 333 4.67 9.08 -5.13
C PHE A 333 3.39 9.11 -4.28
N SER A 334 2.26 8.57 -4.81
CA SER A 334 1.01 8.37 -4.06
C SER A 334 1.18 7.51 -2.79
N SER A 335 2.02 6.47 -2.87
CA SER A 335 2.27 5.62 -1.70
C SER A 335 3.20 6.27 -0.68
N ALA A 336 4.13 7.11 -1.14
CA ALA A 336 5.17 7.70 -0.31
C ALA A 336 4.70 8.93 0.45
N ASP A 337 4.01 9.86 -0.22
CA ASP A 337 3.48 11.08 0.40
C ASP A 337 2.44 10.76 1.47
N SER A 338 1.57 9.78 1.16
CA SER A 338 0.59 9.24 2.10
C SER A 338 1.23 8.61 3.32
N ALA A 339 2.30 7.83 3.13
CA ALA A 339 3.04 7.21 4.23
C ALA A 339 3.67 8.26 5.14
N LEU A 340 4.34 9.27 4.57
CA LEU A 340 4.94 10.35 5.36
C LEU A 340 3.88 11.15 6.14
N ALA A 341 2.74 11.44 5.52
CA ALA A 341 1.64 12.15 6.20
C ALA A 341 1.04 11.32 7.33
N SER A 342 0.79 10.03 7.12
CA SER A 342 0.18 9.14 8.12
C SER A 342 1.13 8.82 9.27
N LEU A 343 2.42 8.58 9.00
CA LEU A 343 3.45 8.42 10.03
C LEU A 343 3.55 9.68 10.89
N THR A 344 3.59 10.86 10.25
CA THR A 344 3.62 12.15 10.95
C THR A 344 2.36 12.34 11.80
N THR A 345 1.18 12.05 11.25
CA THR A 345 -0.09 12.17 11.98
C THR A 345 -0.13 11.23 13.18
N ALA A 346 0.16 9.93 12.98
CA ALA A 346 0.12 8.96 14.06
C ALA A 346 1.12 9.33 15.17
N PHE A 347 2.35 9.68 14.82
CA PHE A 347 3.33 10.05 15.84
C PHE A 347 2.97 11.34 16.58
N CYS A 348 2.54 12.38 15.87
CA CYS A 348 2.11 13.65 16.49
C CYS A 348 0.91 13.47 17.41
N VAL A 349 -0.10 12.71 16.99
CA VAL A 349 -1.33 12.51 17.76
C VAL A 349 -1.10 11.51 18.89
N ASP A 350 -0.51 10.34 18.60
CA ASP A 350 -0.50 9.19 19.49
C ASP A 350 0.60 9.28 20.57
N PHE A 351 1.72 9.95 20.26
CA PHE A 351 2.86 10.05 21.18
C PHE A 351 3.12 11.47 21.71
N LEU A 352 2.85 12.50 20.89
CA LEU A 352 3.06 13.89 21.31
C LEU A 352 1.77 14.59 21.76
N GLY A 353 0.59 13.99 21.56
CA GLY A 353 -0.70 14.59 21.93
C GLY A 353 -1.04 15.86 21.14
N LEU A 354 -0.49 16.03 19.94
CA LEU A 354 -0.72 17.21 19.10
C LEU A 354 -2.02 17.04 18.31
N GLU A 355 -3.14 17.47 18.89
CA GLU A 355 -4.45 17.51 18.22
C GLU A 355 -4.79 18.96 17.84
N GLY A 356 -5.08 19.19 16.54
CA GLY A 356 -5.67 20.44 16.05
C GLY A 356 -4.77 21.69 16.16
N GLU A 357 -4.69 22.31 17.30
CA GLU A 357 -4.01 23.62 17.54
C GLU A 357 -2.52 23.49 17.94
N GLY A 358 -1.91 22.31 17.83
CA GLY A 358 -0.52 22.09 18.17
C GLY A 358 0.48 22.81 17.24
N SER A 359 1.76 22.82 17.63
CA SER A 359 2.84 23.45 16.88
C SER A 359 3.04 22.84 15.49
N THR A 360 2.84 23.64 14.45
CA THR A 360 3.15 23.24 13.06
C THR A 360 4.64 23.00 12.86
N THR A 361 5.50 23.68 13.60
CA THR A 361 6.95 23.48 13.60
C THR A 361 7.31 22.08 14.07
N THR A 362 6.74 21.62 15.21
CA THR A 362 6.96 20.27 15.74
C THR A 362 6.48 19.20 14.74
N ARG A 363 5.30 19.40 14.13
CA ARG A 363 4.80 18.50 13.06
C ARG A 363 5.80 18.41 11.90
N ASN A 364 6.33 19.55 11.42
CA ASN A 364 7.28 19.56 10.31
C ASN A 364 8.61 18.90 10.69
N GLN A 365 9.07 19.05 11.94
CA GLN A 365 10.25 18.34 12.44
C GLN A 365 10.03 16.81 12.45
N VAL A 366 8.87 16.36 12.90
CA VAL A 366 8.48 14.93 12.85
C VAL A 366 8.44 14.43 11.41
N TYR A 367 7.87 15.21 10.49
CA TYR A 367 7.83 14.87 9.06
C TYR A 367 9.24 14.64 8.49
N VAL A 368 10.17 15.58 8.75
CA VAL A 368 11.58 15.47 8.32
C VAL A 368 12.28 14.28 9.00
N ALA A 369 12.00 14.02 10.29
CA ALA A 369 12.56 12.87 10.99
C ALA A 369 12.15 11.54 10.31
N PHE A 370 10.88 11.39 9.91
CA PHE A 370 10.44 10.21 9.16
C PHE A 370 11.05 10.11 7.77
N MET A 371 11.30 11.23 7.07
CA MET A 371 12.06 11.20 5.82
C MET A 371 13.47 10.60 6.03
N VAL A 372 14.16 11.01 7.10
CA VAL A 372 15.50 10.47 7.42
C VAL A 372 15.43 8.99 7.78
N VAL A 373 14.44 8.56 8.55
CA VAL A 373 14.25 7.15 8.89
C VAL A 373 13.98 6.30 7.65
N ILE A 374 13.07 6.76 6.77
CA ILE A 374 12.77 6.08 5.51
C ILE A 374 14.01 6.00 4.63
N LEU A 375 14.78 7.09 4.51
CA LEU A 375 16.04 7.11 3.76
C LEU A 375 17.05 6.07 4.29
N ALA A 376 17.20 5.97 5.61
CA ALA A 376 18.10 5.00 6.25
C ALA A 376 17.67 3.56 5.95
N VAL A 377 16.36 3.26 6.03
CA VAL A 377 15.83 1.93 5.73
C VAL A 377 15.96 1.62 4.23
N MET A 378 15.68 2.58 3.34
CA MET A 378 15.89 2.42 1.89
C MET A 378 17.35 2.10 1.56
N PHE A 379 18.30 2.79 2.22
CA PHE A 379 19.73 2.52 2.04
C PHE A 379 20.10 1.13 2.56
N GLY A 380 19.51 0.69 3.68
CA GLY A 380 19.66 -0.67 4.17
C GLY A 380 19.19 -1.72 3.15
N ILE A 381 18.00 -1.53 2.56
CA ILE A 381 17.44 -2.40 1.51
C ILE A 381 18.37 -2.43 0.29
N TYR A 382 18.89 -1.28 -0.12
CA TYR A 382 19.83 -1.17 -1.24
C TYR A 382 21.11 -2.02 -1.02
N GLN A 383 21.61 -2.09 0.20
CA GLN A 383 22.80 -2.89 0.53
C GLN A 383 22.55 -4.40 0.51
N LEU A 384 21.29 -4.84 0.75
CA LEU A 384 20.93 -6.26 0.77
C LEU A 384 20.82 -6.88 -0.63
N GLN A 385 20.70 -6.07 -1.69
CA GLN A 385 20.60 -6.49 -3.10
C GLN A 385 19.54 -7.58 -3.36
N GLU A 386 18.41 -7.54 -2.63
CA GLU A 386 17.35 -8.54 -2.79
C GLU A 386 16.59 -8.37 -4.12
N GLU A 387 16.42 -9.48 -4.85
CA GLU A 387 15.77 -9.50 -6.16
C GLU A 387 14.24 -9.45 -6.09
N THR A 388 13.63 -9.79 -4.93
CA THR A 388 12.17 -9.97 -4.84
C THR A 388 11.57 -9.17 -3.68
N ILE A 389 11.22 -7.92 -3.93
CA ILE A 389 10.75 -6.99 -2.88
C ILE A 389 9.29 -7.25 -2.50
N ILE A 390 8.44 -7.77 -3.40
CA ILE A 390 7.02 -7.97 -3.11
C ILE A 390 6.74 -9.07 -2.12
N SER A 391 7.32 -10.24 -2.32
CA SER A 391 7.13 -11.35 -1.38
C SER A 391 7.61 -10.93 0.02
N THR A 392 8.71 -10.20 0.08
CA THR A 392 9.26 -9.63 1.32
C THR A 392 8.31 -8.61 1.95
N LEU A 393 7.66 -7.74 1.14
CA LEU A 393 6.65 -6.79 1.64
C LEU A 393 5.41 -7.47 2.23
N PHE A 394 4.83 -8.44 1.54
CA PHE A 394 3.67 -9.17 2.07
C PHE A 394 4.02 -10.02 3.28
N THR A 395 5.20 -10.60 3.28
CA THR A 395 5.71 -11.35 4.44
C THR A 395 5.93 -10.43 5.63
N ALA A 396 6.60 -9.30 5.45
CA ALA A 396 6.79 -8.30 6.51
C ALA A 396 5.44 -7.75 7.02
N ALA A 397 4.48 -7.50 6.12
CA ALA A 397 3.12 -7.11 6.49
C ALA A 397 2.43 -8.20 7.31
N GLY A 398 2.53 -9.47 6.93
CA GLY A 398 1.99 -10.60 7.68
C GLY A 398 2.50 -10.66 9.13
N TYR A 399 3.77 -10.33 9.35
CA TYR A 399 4.36 -10.30 10.70
C TYR A 399 4.03 -9.02 11.47
N THR A 400 3.99 -7.88 10.83
CA THR A 400 3.85 -6.58 11.51
C THR A 400 2.41 -6.14 11.74
N TYR A 401 1.47 -6.51 10.86
CA TYR A 401 0.04 -6.19 11.05
C TYR A 401 -0.74 -7.24 11.88
N GLY A 402 -0.16 -8.43 12.12
CA GLY A 402 -0.80 -9.43 12.96
C GLY A 402 -1.14 -8.95 14.36
N PRO A 403 -0.19 -8.32 15.09
CA PRO A 403 -0.48 -7.72 16.39
C PRO A 403 -1.62 -6.71 16.36
N LEU A 404 -1.68 -5.86 15.34
CA LEU A 404 -2.78 -4.91 15.15
C LEU A 404 -4.12 -5.64 14.96
N LEU A 405 -4.16 -6.65 14.10
CA LEU A 405 -5.36 -7.43 13.86
C LEU A 405 -5.88 -8.07 15.14
N GLY A 406 -4.99 -8.69 15.95
CA GLY A 406 -5.34 -9.31 17.21
C GLY A 406 -5.86 -8.32 18.25
N LEU A 407 -5.20 -7.17 18.42
CA LEU A 407 -5.62 -6.14 19.38
C LEU A 407 -6.96 -5.50 18.97
N PHE A 408 -7.17 -5.19 17.69
CA PHE A 408 -8.44 -4.65 17.22
C PHE A 408 -9.57 -5.69 17.32
N ALA A 409 -9.31 -6.95 17.00
CA ALA A 409 -10.27 -8.02 17.19
C ALA A 409 -10.69 -8.12 18.68
N LEU A 410 -9.75 -8.05 19.62
CA LEU A 410 -10.05 -8.06 21.05
C LEU A 410 -10.86 -6.84 21.47
N ALA A 411 -10.48 -5.64 21.00
CA ALA A 411 -11.19 -4.40 21.31
C ALA A 411 -12.64 -4.38 20.80
N LEU A 412 -12.90 -5.07 19.68
CA LEU A 412 -14.24 -5.15 19.07
C LEU A 412 -15.12 -6.22 19.73
N THR A 413 -14.54 -7.33 20.17
CA THR A 413 -15.31 -8.51 20.62
C THR A 413 -15.42 -8.68 22.11
N ALA A 414 -14.47 -8.12 22.88
CA ALA A 414 -14.42 -8.29 24.32
C ALA A 414 -14.51 -6.94 25.07
N ASN A 415 -15.23 -6.93 26.18
CA ASN A 415 -15.26 -5.79 27.09
C ASN A 415 -14.21 -6.03 28.19
N ARG A 416 -12.95 -5.72 27.87
CA ARG A 416 -11.79 -5.97 28.73
C ARG A 416 -10.81 -4.82 28.68
N THR A 417 -9.95 -4.69 29.70
CA THR A 417 -8.88 -3.69 29.76
C THR A 417 -7.53 -4.35 29.99
N ILE A 418 -6.46 -3.73 29.52
CA ILE A 418 -5.09 -4.16 29.69
C ILE A 418 -4.32 -2.97 30.26
N SER A 419 -3.90 -3.07 31.51
CA SER A 419 -3.22 -1.98 32.25
C SER A 419 -1.74 -2.26 32.51
N ASN A 420 -1.11 -3.07 31.64
CA ASN A 420 0.31 -3.40 31.77
C ASN A 420 0.99 -3.57 30.41
N TRP A 421 2.30 -3.39 30.39
CA TRP A 421 3.13 -3.53 29.21
C TRP A 421 3.31 -4.97 28.70
N GLY A 422 2.67 -5.96 29.33
CA GLY A 422 2.60 -7.32 28.81
C GLY A 422 2.02 -7.40 27.41
N VAL A 423 1.15 -6.44 27.03
CA VAL A 423 0.60 -6.32 25.68
C VAL A 423 1.71 -6.10 24.64
N LEU A 424 2.71 -5.30 24.94
CA LEU A 424 3.86 -5.09 24.05
C LEU A 424 4.70 -6.37 23.90
N ALA A 425 4.93 -7.09 25.01
CA ALA A 425 5.63 -8.37 24.98
C ALA A 425 4.91 -9.41 24.10
N ILE A 426 3.56 -9.49 24.21
CA ILE A 426 2.74 -10.35 23.36
C ILE A 426 2.82 -9.93 21.89
N ALA A 427 2.73 -8.62 21.62
CA ALA A 427 2.79 -8.08 20.28
C ALA A 427 4.16 -8.34 19.59
N ILE A 428 5.25 -8.42 20.36
CA ILE A 428 6.58 -8.81 19.87
C ILE A 428 6.69 -10.34 19.75
N ALA A 429 6.15 -11.09 20.70
CA ALA A 429 6.23 -12.56 20.69
C ALA A 429 5.40 -13.19 19.54
N SER A 430 4.24 -12.61 19.22
CA SER A 430 3.35 -13.20 18.22
C SER A 430 3.93 -13.30 16.81
N PRO A 431 4.64 -12.30 16.24
CA PRO A 431 5.38 -12.46 14.99
C PRO A 431 6.47 -13.54 15.07
N LEU A 432 7.20 -13.61 16.18
CA LEU A 432 8.26 -14.61 16.38
C LEU A 432 7.69 -16.04 16.43
N LEU A 433 6.57 -16.24 17.15
CA LEU A 433 5.84 -17.51 17.18
C LEU A 433 5.28 -17.87 15.80
N SER A 434 4.75 -16.88 15.07
CA SER A 434 4.25 -17.08 13.71
C SER A 434 5.37 -17.44 12.74
N TYR A 435 6.56 -16.87 12.91
CA TYR A 435 7.76 -17.25 12.16
C TYR A 435 8.15 -18.70 12.49
N GLY A 436 8.21 -19.07 13.77
CA GLY A 436 8.45 -20.45 14.19
C GLY A 436 7.43 -21.42 13.57
N LEU A 437 6.15 -21.03 13.54
CA LEU A 437 5.08 -21.81 12.90
C LEU A 437 5.32 -21.97 11.38
N SER A 438 5.74 -20.92 10.69
CA SER A 438 6.03 -20.97 9.26
C SER A 438 7.20 -21.90 8.90
N LEU A 439 8.18 -22.05 9.81
CA LEU A 439 9.29 -23.00 9.65
C LEU A 439 8.90 -24.45 9.97
N TRP A 440 7.91 -24.64 10.85
CA TRP A 440 7.51 -25.96 11.32
C TRP A 440 6.38 -26.58 10.49
N ALA A 441 5.43 -25.79 10.02
CA ALA A 441 4.27 -26.26 9.28
C ALA A 441 4.62 -27.08 8.01
N PRO A 442 5.65 -26.74 7.21
CA PRO A 442 6.05 -27.55 6.05
C PRO A 442 6.47 -28.97 6.42
N LYS A 443 7.02 -29.20 7.62
CA LYS A 443 7.38 -30.54 8.12
C LYS A 443 6.16 -31.43 8.34
N LEU A 444 4.97 -30.83 8.48
CA LEU A 444 3.67 -31.51 8.59
C LEU A 444 2.91 -31.58 7.25
N GLY A 445 3.56 -31.23 6.15
CA GLY A 445 2.93 -31.19 4.83
C GLY A 445 2.01 -29.98 4.59
N TYR A 446 2.08 -28.94 5.44
CA TYR A 446 1.25 -27.76 5.30
C TYR A 446 2.10 -26.52 4.96
N THR A 447 1.86 -25.92 3.78
CA THR A 447 2.54 -24.68 3.37
C THR A 447 1.68 -23.49 3.75
N ILE A 448 2.16 -22.67 4.69
CA ILE A 448 1.48 -21.43 5.08
C ILE A 448 1.61 -20.41 3.95
N GLY A 449 0.49 -19.79 3.59
CA GLY A 449 0.40 -18.70 2.63
C GLY A 449 0.11 -17.35 3.31
N PHE A 450 -0.70 -16.52 2.65
CA PHE A 450 -1.08 -15.19 3.17
C PHE A 450 -1.99 -15.24 4.40
N GLU A 451 -2.55 -16.40 4.74
CA GLU A 451 -3.27 -16.64 5.99
C GLU A 451 -2.36 -16.58 7.24
N LEU A 452 -1.04 -16.48 7.09
CA LEU A 452 -0.10 -16.22 8.18
C LEU A 452 -0.52 -15.04 9.06
N LEU A 453 -1.07 -14.01 8.44
CA LEU A 453 -1.59 -12.83 9.13
C LEU A 453 -2.69 -13.17 10.14
N LEU A 454 -3.57 -14.12 9.80
CA LEU A 454 -4.63 -14.59 10.71
C LEU A 454 -4.06 -15.37 11.90
N TYR A 455 -3.07 -16.22 11.67
CA TYR A 455 -2.39 -16.96 12.76
C TYR A 455 -1.71 -16.00 13.73
N ASN A 456 -0.97 -15.01 13.20
CA ASN A 456 -0.32 -13.99 14.01
C ASN A 456 -1.36 -13.15 14.79
N GLY A 457 -2.44 -12.74 14.14
CA GLY A 457 -3.56 -12.04 14.80
C GLY A 457 -4.21 -12.88 15.90
N ALA A 458 -4.44 -14.18 15.65
CA ALA A 458 -5.02 -15.09 16.64
C ALA A 458 -4.10 -15.28 17.86
N ILE A 459 -2.79 -15.44 17.65
CA ILE A 459 -1.82 -15.54 18.75
C ILE A 459 -1.86 -14.26 19.59
N THR A 460 -1.87 -13.09 18.95
CA THR A 460 -1.97 -11.80 19.67
C THR A 460 -3.30 -11.67 20.41
N TYR A 461 -4.42 -12.04 19.77
CA TYR A 461 -5.74 -12.00 20.41
C TYR A 461 -5.77 -12.85 21.69
N VAL A 462 -5.35 -14.12 21.59
CA VAL A 462 -5.35 -15.05 22.73
C VAL A 462 -4.39 -14.57 23.83
N GLY A 463 -3.18 -14.18 23.47
CA GLY A 463 -2.20 -13.67 24.43
C GLY A 463 -2.69 -12.40 25.16
N ALA A 464 -3.23 -11.43 24.42
CA ALA A 464 -3.78 -10.20 24.98
C ALA A 464 -5.04 -10.49 25.84
N TRP A 465 -5.87 -11.45 25.43
CA TRP A 465 -7.04 -11.87 26.21
C TRP A 465 -6.62 -12.48 27.56
N LEU A 466 -5.58 -13.31 27.61
CA LEU A 466 -5.08 -13.95 28.83
C LEU A 466 -4.58 -12.94 29.88
N ILE A 467 -3.95 -11.85 29.44
CA ILE A 467 -3.44 -10.81 30.36
C ILE A 467 -4.48 -9.72 30.68
N SER A 468 -5.60 -9.69 29.95
CA SER A 468 -6.65 -8.69 30.11
C SER A 468 -7.52 -8.96 31.33
N GLN A 469 -8.07 -7.91 31.91
CA GLN A 469 -8.96 -7.95 33.07
C GLN A 469 -10.38 -7.53 32.69
N ALA A 470 -11.38 -8.05 33.41
CA ALA A 470 -12.72 -7.50 33.32
C ALA A 470 -12.71 -6.03 33.78
N PRO A 471 -13.45 -5.12 33.13
CA PRO A 471 -13.50 -3.74 33.56
C PRO A 471 -13.97 -3.68 35.01
N SER A 472 -13.26 -2.90 35.83
CA SER A 472 -13.72 -2.62 37.19
C SER A 472 -15.10 -1.99 37.11
N ARG A 473 -16.08 -2.60 37.78
CA ARG A 473 -17.41 -1.97 37.95
C ARG A 473 -17.21 -0.70 38.79
N SER A 474 -17.10 0.44 38.08
CA SER A 474 -17.19 1.79 38.72
C SER A 474 -18.63 2.22 38.76
#